data_49d47d5f1b23047964db7abda8ea9b96
#
_entry.id   49d47d5f1b23047964db7abda8ea9b96
#
_cell.length_a   1.000
_cell.length_b   1.000
_cell.length_c   1.000
_cell.angle_alpha   90.00
_cell.angle_beta   90.00
_cell.angle_gamma   90.00
#
_symmetry.space_group_name_H-M   'P 1'
#
loop_
_entity.id
_entity.type
_entity.pdbx_description
1 polymer ?
#
loop_
_entity_poly.entity_id
_entity_poly.type
_entity_poly.pdbx_seq_one_letter_code
_entity_poly.pdbx_strand_id
1 'polypeptide(L)'
;MDEYTQVVPTSEIVTQLCAHFAAATPCDEREQESIQQFLAIAPTLDSPFDEHANDTHITGSAIVVGKRGVVLHLHKRLNIWLQPGGHIEQGETPAEGALREAREETGLDVRHPDNGPVLVHLDVHPGPRGHTHLDVRYIVMADDVDPAPGVDESQDVAWFGWDDAIAMADKGLVGALRVVRTYVR
;
A
#
# COMPACT_ATOMS: atom_id res chain seq x y z
N MET A 1 9.65 24.04 22.65
CA MET A 1 8.82 23.03 23.32
C MET A 1 8.79 21.88 22.34
N ASP A 2 9.59 20.86 22.62
CA ASP A 2 9.67 19.68 21.76
C ASP A 2 8.37 18.91 21.93
N GLU A 3 7.54 18.91 20.88
CA GLU A 3 6.46 17.93 20.76
C GLU A 3 7.13 16.56 20.62
N TYR A 4 7.17 15.81 21.69
CA TYR A 4 7.46 14.39 21.64
C TYR A 4 6.38 13.74 20.77
N THR A 5 6.70 13.50 19.51
CA THR A 5 5.88 12.61 18.66
C THR A 5 5.86 11.26 19.38
N GLN A 6 4.76 10.92 20.02
CA GLN A 6 4.61 9.61 20.69
C GLN A 6 4.68 8.55 19.60
N VAL A 7 5.75 7.76 19.61
CA VAL A 7 5.86 6.58 18.74
C VAL A 7 4.78 5.59 19.17
N VAL A 8 3.82 5.35 18.29
CA VAL A 8 2.75 4.39 18.53
C VAL A 8 3.35 2.99 18.55
N PRO A 9 3.12 2.18 19.59
CA PRO A 9 3.65 0.82 19.66
C PRO A 9 3.15 -0.04 18.49
N THR A 10 4.01 -0.88 17.93
CA THR A 10 3.68 -1.78 16.80
C THR A 10 2.44 -2.65 17.10
N SER A 11 2.31 -3.16 18.32
CA SER A 11 1.14 -3.95 18.75
C SER A 11 -0.17 -3.14 18.72
N GLU A 12 -0.10 -1.86 18.99
CA GLU A 12 -1.27 -0.97 18.90
C GLU A 12 -1.64 -0.73 17.44
N ILE A 13 -0.67 -0.52 16.56
CA ILE A 13 -0.90 -0.39 15.12
C ILE A 13 -1.58 -1.64 14.55
N VAL A 14 -1.07 -2.84 14.88
CA VAL A 14 -1.70 -4.10 14.45
C VAL A 14 -3.12 -4.24 14.99
N THR A 15 -3.36 -3.85 16.25
CA THR A 15 -4.70 -3.86 16.83
C THR A 15 -5.65 -2.93 16.07
N GLN A 16 -5.21 -1.73 15.70
CA GLN A 16 -5.99 -0.78 14.91
C GLN A 16 -6.28 -1.30 13.51
N LEU A 17 -5.28 -1.90 12.83
CA LEU A 17 -5.48 -2.54 11.51
C LEU A 17 -6.48 -3.68 11.58
N CYS A 18 -6.38 -4.55 12.59
CA CYS A 18 -7.34 -5.65 12.81
C CYS A 18 -8.76 -5.13 13.05
N ALA A 19 -8.91 -4.09 13.88
CA ALA A 19 -10.21 -3.48 14.12
C ALA A 19 -10.81 -2.86 12.85
N HIS A 20 -9.99 -2.19 12.04
CA HIS A 20 -10.40 -1.63 10.76
C HIS A 20 -10.92 -2.73 9.82
N PHE A 21 -10.12 -3.78 9.57
CA PHE A 21 -10.49 -4.84 8.63
C PHE A 21 -11.63 -5.74 9.14
N ALA A 22 -11.76 -5.93 10.46
CA ALA A 22 -12.90 -6.65 11.01
C ALA A 22 -14.24 -5.91 10.80
N ALA A 23 -14.21 -4.59 10.65
CA ALA A 23 -15.37 -3.75 10.38
C ALA A 23 -15.57 -3.45 8.88
N ALA A 24 -14.58 -3.74 8.04
CA ALA A 24 -14.61 -3.44 6.62
C ALA A 24 -15.61 -4.33 5.87
N THR A 25 -16.19 -3.78 4.80
CA THR A 25 -16.93 -4.57 3.81
C THR A 25 -16.00 -4.86 2.65
N PRO A 26 -15.61 -6.13 2.41
CA PRO A 26 -14.71 -6.48 1.32
C PRO A 26 -15.28 -6.07 -0.04
N CYS A 27 -14.43 -5.60 -0.94
CA CYS A 27 -14.85 -5.22 -2.29
C CYS A 27 -15.08 -6.41 -3.22
N ASP A 28 -14.44 -7.55 -2.92
CA ASP A 28 -14.58 -8.81 -3.66
C ASP A 28 -14.20 -10.02 -2.78
N GLU A 29 -14.29 -11.23 -3.36
CA GLU A 29 -13.94 -12.48 -2.67
C GLU A 29 -12.46 -12.56 -2.29
N ARG A 30 -11.57 -11.99 -3.12
CA ARG A 30 -10.13 -12.00 -2.86
C ARG A 30 -9.78 -11.15 -1.62
N GLU A 31 -10.33 -9.95 -1.53
CA GLU A 31 -10.14 -9.13 -0.33
C GLU A 31 -10.76 -9.78 0.91
N GLN A 32 -11.92 -10.44 0.76
CA GLN A 32 -12.54 -11.19 1.86
C GLN A 32 -11.61 -12.29 2.39
N GLU A 33 -10.98 -13.06 1.51
CA GLU A 33 -10.00 -14.09 1.88
C GLU A 33 -8.76 -13.47 2.53
N SER A 34 -8.26 -12.36 1.97
CA SER A 34 -7.13 -11.61 2.51
C SER A 34 -7.39 -11.10 3.93
N ILE A 35 -8.58 -10.54 4.17
CA ILE A 35 -9.00 -10.08 5.51
C ILE A 35 -9.04 -11.24 6.50
N GLN A 36 -9.59 -12.39 6.13
CA GLN A 36 -9.62 -13.57 7.01
C GLN A 36 -8.21 -14.04 7.37
N GLN A 37 -7.30 -14.10 6.41
CA GLN A 37 -5.91 -14.46 6.63
C GLN A 37 -5.19 -13.44 7.52
N PHE A 38 -5.35 -12.15 7.24
CA PHE A 38 -4.75 -11.06 8.02
C PHE A 38 -5.17 -11.14 9.50
N LEU A 39 -6.46 -11.24 9.76
CA LEU A 39 -7.00 -11.29 11.13
C LEU A 39 -6.54 -12.54 11.90
N ALA A 40 -6.26 -13.63 11.20
CA ALA A 40 -5.73 -14.85 11.82
C ALA A 40 -4.22 -14.76 12.08
N ILE A 41 -3.44 -14.10 11.20
CA ILE A 41 -1.98 -14.16 11.22
C ILE A 41 -1.37 -12.94 11.92
N ALA A 42 -1.76 -11.72 11.55
CA ALA A 42 -1.09 -10.50 12.00
C ALA A 42 -0.98 -10.37 13.53
N PRO A 43 -1.99 -10.74 14.36
CA PRO A 43 -1.88 -10.69 15.81
C PRO A 43 -0.89 -11.68 16.41
N THR A 44 -0.44 -12.67 15.64
CA THR A 44 0.48 -13.73 16.14
C THR A 44 1.95 -13.43 15.86
N LEU A 45 2.23 -12.37 15.07
CA LEU A 45 3.58 -12.02 14.67
C LEU A 45 4.27 -11.17 15.76
N ASP A 46 5.44 -11.62 16.24
CA ASP A 46 6.22 -10.87 17.24
C ASP A 46 6.79 -9.56 16.68
N SER A 47 7.20 -9.57 15.40
CA SER A 47 7.76 -8.41 14.68
C SER A 47 7.08 -8.27 13.32
N PRO A 48 5.80 -7.82 13.27
CA PRO A 48 4.95 -7.94 12.09
C PRO A 48 5.40 -7.08 10.88
N PHE A 49 6.30 -6.12 11.08
CA PHE A 49 6.83 -5.26 10.02
C PHE A 49 8.23 -5.66 9.56
N ASP A 50 8.91 -6.55 10.27
CA ASP A 50 10.30 -6.94 9.97
C ASP A 50 10.34 -8.16 9.03
N GLU A 51 10.75 -7.93 7.77
CA GLU A 51 10.92 -8.98 6.75
C GLU A 51 11.99 -10.03 7.11
N HIS A 52 12.90 -9.69 8.04
CA HIS A 52 13.97 -10.60 8.47
C HIS A 52 13.57 -11.44 9.68
N ALA A 53 12.56 -11.01 10.43
CA ALA A 53 12.06 -11.74 11.60
C ALA A 53 11.02 -12.80 11.22
N ASN A 54 10.23 -12.55 10.17
CA ASN A 54 9.12 -13.43 9.78
C ASN A 54 9.05 -13.57 8.25
N ASP A 55 8.87 -14.81 7.77
CA ASP A 55 8.55 -15.06 6.35
C ASP A 55 7.18 -14.47 5.96
N THR A 56 6.31 -14.23 6.92
CA THR A 56 5.04 -13.49 6.74
C THR A 56 5.12 -12.18 7.50
N HIS A 57 4.92 -11.05 6.83
CA HIS A 57 5.00 -9.72 7.43
C HIS A 57 4.07 -8.73 6.73
N ILE A 58 3.78 -7.63 7.41
CA ILE A 58 2.95 -6.55 6.87
C ILE A 58 3.81 -5.66 5.98
N THR A 59 3.28 -5.31 4.80
CA THR A 59 3.84 -4.33 3.87
C THR A 59 2.88 -3.15 3.70
N GLY A 60 3.39 -2.02 3.23
CA GLY A 60 2.61 -0.82 2.98
C GLY A 60 2.66 -0.40 1.52
N SER A 61 1.50 -0.25 0.88
CA SER A 61 1.40 0.20 -0.51
C SER A 61 0.52 1.44 -0.66
N ALA A 62 0.76 2.20 -1.72
CA ALA A 62 0.08 3.44 -2.01
C ALA A 62 -0.68 3.39 -3.34
N ILE A 63 -1.97 3.67 -3.32
CA ILE A 63 -2.70 4.02 -4.54
C ILE A 63 -2.55 5.54 -4.73
N VAL A 64 -1.59 5.93 -5.57
CA VAL A 64 -1.26 7.34 -5.82
C VAL A 64 -2.25 7.92 -6.81
N VAL A 65 -3.01 8.91 -6.38
CA VAL A 65 -4.11 9.50 -7.17
C VAL A 65 -3.94 10.99 -7.42
N GLY A 66 -4.40 11.44 -8.57
CA GLY A 66 -4.47 12.84 -8.99
C GLY A 66 -5.57 13.06 -10.02
N LYS A 67 -5.65 14.24 -10.63
CA LYS A 67 -6.69 14.53 -11.65
C LYS A 67 -6.52 13.70 -12.91
N ARG A 68 -5.31 13.22 -13.18
CA ARG A 68 -4.99 12.35 -14.32
C ARG A 68 -5.41 10.88 -14.12
N GLY A 69 -5.80 10.50 -12.90
CA GLY A 69 -6.17 9.14 -12.51
C GLY A 69 -5.25 8.57 -11.45
N VAL A 70 -4.55 7.48 -11.75
CA VAL A 70 -3.68 6.74 -10.83
C VAL A 70 -2.28 6.57 -11.42
N VAL A 71 -1.25 6.58 -10.55
CA VAL A 71 0.13 6.26 -10.95
C VAL A 71 0.39 4.78 -10.72
N LEU A 72 0.95 4.14 -11.74
CA LEU A 72 1.48 2.79 -11.65
C LEU A 72 2.93 2.77 -12.14
N HIS A 73 3.71 1.80 -11.64
CA HIS A 73 5.05 1.51 -12.14
C HIS A 73 5.13 0.09 -12.71
N LEU A 74 5.98 -0.10 -13.72
CA LEU A 74 6.25 -1.42 -14.26
C LEU A 74 7.28 -2.13 -13.37
N HIS A 75 6.84 -3.15 -12.65
CA HIS A 75 7.72 -3.90 -11.76
C HIS A 75 8.77 -4.69 -12.54
N LYS A 76 10.06 -4.34 -12.37
CA LYS A 76 11.20 -4.83 -13.20
C LYS A 76 11.28 -6.35 -13.35
N ARG A 77 10.97 -7.13 -12.31
CA ARG A 77 11.07 -8.60 -12.34
C ARG A 77 9.79 -9.29 -12.79
N LEU A 78 8.63 -8.76 -12.41
CA LEU A 78 7.34 -9.38 -12.71
C LEU A 78 6.81 -8.95 -14.08
N ASN A 79 7.31 -7.84 -14.63
CA ASN A 79 6.88 -7.25 -15.89
C ASN A 79 5.36 -6.99 -15.92
N ILE A 80 4.82 -6.52 -14.81
CA ILE A 80 3.41 -6.12 -14.64
C ILE A 80 3.36 -4.72 -14.02
N TRP A 81 2.30 -3.99 -14.33
CA TRP A 81 2.04 -2.69 -13.75
C TRP A 81 1.42 -2.84 -12.37
N LEU A 82 2.06 -2.24 -11.36
CA LEU A 82 1.65 -2.30 -9.95
C LEU A 82 1.58 -0.90 -9.34
N GLN A 83 0.92 -0.82 -8.21
CA GLN A 83 1.00 0.34 -7.32
C GLN A 83 2.37 0.38 -6.64
N PRO A 84 2.90 1.57 -6.27
CA PRO A 84 4.06 1.72 -5.40
C PRO A 84 3.84 1.07 -4.04
N GLY A 85 4.89 0.49 -3.47
CA GLY A 85 4.83 -0.10 -2.15
C GLY A 85 5.96 -1.09 -1.85
N GLY A 86 6.18 -1.34 -0.57
CA GLY A 86 7.27 -2.19 -0.13
C GLY A 86 7.25 -2.48 1.37
N HIS A 87 8.43 -2.81 1.88
CA HIS A 87 8.63 -3.12 3.28
C HIS A 87 8.56 -1.86 4.15
N ILE A 88 8.22 -2.05 5.40
CA ILE A 88 8.13 -0.98 6.40
C ILE A 88 9.49 -0.90 7.10
N GLU A 89 10.09 0.27 7.13
CA GLU A 89 11.37 0.47 7.81
C GLU A 89 11.20 0.59 9.32
N GLN A 90 12.31 0.41 10.04
CA GLN A 90 12.30 0.49 11.49
C GLN A 90 11.83 1.87 11.98
N GLY A 91 10.76 1.87 12.74
CA GLY A 91 10.17 3.09 13.32
C GLY A 91 9.06 3.70 12.47
N GLU A 92 8.79 3.16 11.29
CA GLU A 92 7.66 3.57 10.44
C GLU A 92 6.37 2.85 10.83
N THR A 93 5.26 3.52 10.59
CA THR A 93 3.95 2.90 10.45
C THR A 93 3.74 2.41 9.01
N PRO A 94 2.81 1.50 8.73
CA PRO A 94 2.49 1.08 7.35
C PRO A 94 2.08 2.25 6.43
N ALA A 95 1.43 3.28 6.98
CA ALA A 95 1.06 4.47 6.23
C ALA A 95 2.27 5.32 5.83
N GLU A 96 3.25 5.45 6.73
CA GLU A 96 4.51 6.17 6.46
C GLU A 96 5.35 5.40 5.45
N GLY A 97 5.48 4.07 5.58
CA GLY A 97 6.15 3.21 4.61
C GLY A 97 5.53 3.33 3.21
N ALA A 98 4.20 3.24 3.11
CA ALA A 98 3.49 3.44 1.84
C ALA A 98 3.77 4.82 1.21
N LEU A 99 3.86 5.87 2.03
CA LEU A 99 4.16 7.23 1.56
C LEU A 99 5.61 7.38 1.11
N ARG A 100 6.58 6.78 1.83
CA ARG A 100 8.00 6.76 1.46
C ARG A 100 8.20 6.03 0.13
N GLU A 101 7.71 4.79 0.02
CA GLU A 101 7.79 3.99 -1.20
C GLU A 101 7.18 4.72 -2.41
N ALA A 102 6.01 5.37 -2.21
CA ALA A 102 5.42 6.15 -3.28
C ALA A 102 6.31 7.30 -3.76
N ARG A 103 7.04 7.99 -2.86
CA ARG A 103 8.00 9.03 -3.26
C ARG A 103 9.20 8.46 -4.00
N GLU A 104 9.78 7.37 -3.49
CA GLU A 104 10.96 6.73 -4.06
C GLU A 104 10.67 6.18 -5.45
N GLU A 105 9.63 5.36 -5.59
CA GLU A 105 9.30 4.67 -6.83
C GLU A 105 8.65 5.56 -7.89
N THR A 106 8.09 6.71 -7.52
CA THR A 106 7.48 7.62 -8.51
C THR A 106 8.22 8.93 -8.70
N GLY A 107 9.03 9.35 -7.72
CA GLY A 107 9.66 10.68 -7.70
C GLY A 107 8.68 11.84 -7.56
N LEU A 108 7.42 11.57 -7.23
CA LEU A 108 6.38 12.58 -7.02
C LEU A 108 6.40 13.11 -5.59
N ASP A 109 6.03 14.38 -5.43
CA ASP A 109 5.69 14.92 -4.12
C ASP A 109 4.28 14.42 -3.73
N VAL A 110 4.26 13.42 -2.86
CA VAL A 110 3.04 12.74 -2.44
C VAL A 110 2.70 13.05 -0.98
N ARG A 111 1.42 13.04 -0.67
CA ARG A 111 0.89 13.28 0.68
C ARG A 111 -0.34 12.44 0.96
N HIS A 112 -0.59 12.15 2.22
CA HIS A 112 -1.89 11.64 2.63
C HIS A 112 -3.00 12.68 2.41
N PRO A 113 -4.27 12.28 2.31
CA PRO A 113 -5.40 13.20 2.35
C PRO A 113 -5.38 14.10 3.60
N ASP A 114 -5.99 15.28 3.52
CA ASP A 114 -5.94 16.30 4.58
C ASP A 114 -6.40 15.81 5.96
N ASN A 115 -7.28 14.82 5.99
CA ASN A 115 -7.78 14.20 7.23
C ASN A 115 -6.89 13.04 7.75
N GLY A 116 -5.71 12.85 7.19
CA GLY A 116 -4.76 11.79 7.55
C GLY A 116 -4.81 10.56 6.64
N PRO A 117 -4.04 9.51 6.97
CA PRO A 117 -3.97 8.28 6.18
C PRO A 117 -5.33 7.61 6.01
N VAL A 118 -5.65 7.22 4.78
CA VAL A 118 -6.89 6.50 4.45
C VAL A 118 -6.54 5.11 3.95
N LEU A 119 -6.76 4.12 4.81
CA LEU A 119 -6.62 2.70 4.50
C LEU A 119 -7.83 2.23 3.69
N VAL A 120 -7.62 1.60 2.53
CA VAL A 120 -8.70 1.32 1.58
C VAL A 120 -8.78 -0.11 1.10
N HIS A 121 -7.74 -0.92 1.27
CA HIS A 121 -7.71 -2.27 0.73
C HIS A 121 -6.65 -3.12 1.41
N LEU A 122 -6.85 -4.42 1.39
CA LEU A 122 -5.91 -5.44 1.86
C LEU A 122 -5.75 -6.53 0.81
N ASP A 123 -4.50 -6.90 0.53
CA ASP A 123 -4.20 -8.06 -0.31
C ASP A 123 -3.14 -8.95 0.35
N VAL A 124 -3.43 -10.23 0.48
CA VAL A 124 -2.44 -11.21 0.95
C VAL A 124 -1.93 -11.98 -0.26
N HIS A 125 -0.62 -11.87 -0.52
CA HIS A 125 -0.01 -12.46 -1.70
C HIS A 125 1.44 -12.94 -1.45
N PRO A 126 1.94 -13.85 -2.29
CA PRO A 126 3.34 -14.26 -2.25
C PRO A 126 4.26 -13.09 -2.58
N GLY A 127 5.26 -12.87 -1.71
CA GLY A 127 6.38 -11.97 -1.91
C GLY A 127 7.60 -12.69 -2.49
N PRO A 128 8.71 -11.96 -2.71
CA PRO A 128 9.98 -12.55 -3.10
C PRO A 128 10.52 -13.49 -2.01
N ARG A 129 11.44 -14.38 -2.40
CA ARG A 129 12.14 -15.31 -1.47
C ARG A 129 11.22 -16.25 -0.69
N GLY A 130 9.98 -16.46 -1.13
CA GLY A 130 9.01 -17.33 -0.45
C GLY A 130 8.26 -16.67 0.70
N HIS A 131 8.39 -15.36 0.85
CA HIS A 131 7.64 -14.58 1.84
C HIS A 131 6.15 -14.50 1.48
N THR A 132 5.34 -14.17 2.47
CA THR A 132 3.94 -13.79 2.32
C THR A 132 3.76 -12.36 2.79
N HIS A 133 3.29 -11.48 1.91
CA HIS A 133 3.00 -10.10 2.23
C HIS A 133 1.53 -9.96 2.67
N LEU A 134 1.35 -9.31 3.81
CA LEU A 134 0.06 -8.81 4.28
C LEU A 134 0.00 -7.32 3.89
N ASP A 135 -0.36 -7.05 2.62
CA ASP A 135 -0.18 -5.73 2.00
C ASP A 135 -1.36 -4.80 2.29
N VAL A 136 -1.14 -3.83 3.18
CA VAL A 136 -2.14 -2.81 3.53
C VAL A 136 -1.99 -1.58 2.63
N ARG A 137 -3.08 -1.16 1.98
CA ARG A 137 -3.07 -0.17 0.91
C ARG A 137 -3.75 1.13 1.29
N TYR A 138 -3.04 2.23 1.10
CA TYR A 138 -3.49 3.58 1.44
C TYR A 138 -3.72 4.44 0.19
N ILE A 139 -4.66 5.38 0.29
CA ILE A 139 -4.76 6.47 -0.69
C ILE A 139 -3.65 7.47 -0.41
N VAL A 140 -2.96 7.86 -1.47
CA VAL A 140 -1.93 8.90 -1.45
C VAL A 140 -2.20 9.88 -2.60
N MET A 141 -2.14 11.16 -2.30
CA MET A 141 -2.44 12.24 -3.24
C MET A 141 -1.15 12.77 -3.89
N ALA A 142 -1.20 13.04 -5.18
CA ALA A 142 -0.12 13.73 -5.90
C ALA A 142 -0.68 14.82 -6.80
N ASP A 143 0.15 15.83 -7.08
CA ASP A 143 -0.15 16.84 -8.10
C ASP A 143 0.10 16.27 -9.51
N ASP A 144 -0.53 16.87 -10.53
CA ASP A 144 -0.52 16.38 -11.92
C ASP A 144 0.79 16.71 -12.67
N VAL A 145 1.93 16.34 -12.07
CA VAL A 145 3.25 16.41 -12.70
C VAL A 145 3.66 15.03 -13.22
N ASP A 146 4.61 14.99 -14.14
CA ASP A 146 5.12 13.70 -14.63
C ASP A 146 6.01 13.04 -13.58
N PRO A 147 5.91 11.72 -13.40
CA PRO A 147 6.79 10.98 -12.50
C PRO A 147 8.26 11.13 -12.90
N ALA A 148 9.14 11.18 -11.90
CA ALA A 148 10.59 11.27 -12.07
C ALA A 148 11.29 10.40 -11.01
N PRO A 149 11.17 9.05 -11.07
CA PRO A 149 11.70 8.14 -10.09
C PRO A 149 13.22 8.21 -9.98
N GLY A 150 13.77 7.77 -8.85
CA GLY A 150 15.19 7.66 -8.62
C GLY A 150 15.88 6.73 -9.64
N VAL A 151 17.19 6.86 -9.80
CA VAL A 151 17.96 6.11 -10.81
C VAL A 151 17.96 4.59 -10.59
N ASP A 152 17.78 4.17 -9.35
CA ASP A 152 17.75 2.75 -8.96
C ASP A 152 16.34 2.14 -9.11
N GLU A 153 15.31 3.00 -9.26
CA GLU A 153 13.93 2.60 -9.38
C GLU A 153 13.53 2.26 -10.84
N SER A 154 12.33 1.70 -11.00
CA SER A 154 11.77 1.50 -12.33
C SER A 154 11.60 2.85 -13.02
N GLN A 155 12.13 2.98 -14.24
CA GLN A 155 11.94 4.19 -15.03
C GLN A 155 10.60 4.20 -15.79
N ASP A 156 9.93 3.05 -15.85
CA ASP A 156 8.60 2.90 -16.44
C ASP A 156 7.53 3.18 -15.35
N VAL A 157 7.29 4.47 -15.11
CA VAL A 157 6.27 4.98 -14.19
C VAL A 157 5.39 5.97 -14.93
N ALA A 158 4.08 5.83 -14.84
CA ALA A 158 3.17 6.69 -15.59
C ALA A 158 1.81 6.87 -14.90
N TRP A 159 1.15 7.96 -15.27
CA TRP A 159 -0.27 8.19 -15.00
C TRP A 159 -1.14 7.37 -15.93
N PHE A 160 -2.17 6.74 -15.39
CA PHE A 160 -3.19 6.01 -16.14
C PHE A 160 -4.58 6.52 -15.79
N GLY A 161 -5.41 6.69 -16.82
CA GLY A 161 -6.84 6.86 -16.60
C GLY A 161 -7.43 5.62 -15.92
N TRP A 162 -8.48 5.78 -15.13
CA TRP A 162 -9.05 4.70 -14.31
C TRP A 162 -9.42 3.45 -15.10
N ASP A 163 -9.99 3.61 -16.32
CA ASP A 163 -10.42 2.46 -17.13
C ASP A 163 -9.22 1.67 -17.64
N ASP A 164 -8.16 2.38 -18.08
CA ASP A 164 -6.91 1.75 -18.54
C ASP A 164 -6.20 1.05 -17.39
N ALA A 165 -6.06 1.71 -16.23
CA ALA A 165 -5.44 1.12 -15.04
C ALA A 165 -6.16 -0.16 -14.59
N ILE A 166 -7.50 -0.13 -14.52
CA ILE A 166 -8.31 -1.30 -14.14
C ILE A 166 -8.18 -2.43 -15.17
N ALA A 167 -8.08 -2.10 -16.47
CA ALA A 167 -7.94 -3.11 -17.51
C ALA A 167 -6.56 -3.81 -17.49
N MET A 168 -5.51 -3.10 -17.01
CA MET A 168 -4.14 -3.61 -16.93
C MET A 168 -3.83 -4.30 -15.60
N ALA A 169 -4.57 -3.96 -14.55
CA ALA A 169 -4.34 -4.44 -13.20
C ALA A 169 -4.47 -5.97 -13.11
N ASP A 170 -3.60 -6.56 -12.30
CA ASP A 170 -3.74 -7.95 -11.90
C ASP A 170 -4.91 -8.13 -10.92
N LYS A 171 -5.17 -9.38 -10.54
CA LYS A 171 -6.26 -9.70 -9.63
C LYS A 171 -6.10 -9.11 -8.22
N GLY A 172 -4.87 -8.84 -7.82
CA GLY A 172 -4.59 -8.25 -6.51
C GLY A 172 -4.84 -6.75 -6.47
N LEU A 173 -4.65 -6.05 -7.60
CA LEU A 173 -4.76 -4.59 -7.67
C LEU A 173 -6.14 -4.10 -8.11
N VAL A 174 -6.84 -4.86 -8.97
CA VAL A 174 -8.10 -4.43 -9.58
C VAL A 174 -9.18 -4.05 -8.55
N GLY A 175 -9.26 -4.76 -7.42
CA GLY A 175 -10.19 -4.46 -6.32
C GLY A 175 -9.89 -3.09 -5.70
N ALA A 176 -8.64 -2.86 -5.33
CA ALA A 176 -8.19 -1.58 -4.78
C ALA A 176 -8.49 -0.38 -5.69
N LEU A 177 -8.19 -0.51 -7.00
CA LEU A 177 -8.46 0.56 -7.97
C LEU A 177 -9.96 0.90 -8.08
N ARG A 178 -10.84 -0.10 -8.03
CA ARG A 178 -12.29 0.11 -8.05
C ARG A 178 -12.79 0.84 -6.81
N VAL A 179 -12.29 0.45 -5.63
CA VAL A 179 -12.60 1.11 -4.35
C VAL A 179 -12.16 2.57 -4.39
N VAL A 180 -10.90 2.82 -4.71
CA VAL A 180 -10.34 4.17 -4.70
C VAL A 180 -11.00 5.07 -5.74
N ARG A 181 -11.30 4.57 -6.95
CA ARG A 181 -12.06 5.31 -7.96
C ARG A 181 -13.40 5.82 -7.43
N THR A 182 -14.06 5.05 -6.58
CA THR A 182 -15.34 5.44 -5.98
C THR A 182 -15.14 6.48 -4.88
N TYR A 183 -14.05 6.37 -4.14
CA TYR A 183 -13.70 7.27 -3.05
C TYR A 183 -13.32 8.69 -3.52
N VAL A 184 -12.63 8.83 -4.67
CA VAL A 184 -12.12 10.12 -5.18
C VAL A 184 -13.04 10.83 -6.17
N ARG A 185 -14.23 10.30 -6.43
CA ARG A 185 -15.28 10.95 -7.24
C ARG A 185 -16.08 11.98 -6.45
#